data_2097c1e18620a155c50d7dfb3a3153db
#
_entry.id   2097c1e18620a155c50d7dfb3a3153db
#
_cell.length_a   1.000
_cell.length_b   1.000
_cell.length_c   1.000
_cell.angle_alpha   90.00
_cell.angle_beta   90.00
_cell.angle_gamma   90.00
#
_symmetry.space_group_name_H-M   'P 1'
#
loop_
_entity.id
_entity.type
_entity.pdbx_description
1 polymer ?
#
loop_
_entity_poly.entity_id
_entity_poly.type
_entity_poly.pdbx_seq_one_letter_code
_entity_poly.pdbx_strand_id
1 'polypeptide(L)'
;GIGRVDLVENRFIGIKSRGVYETPGGTLLLIAHRAIESVTLDRDTMHKKDSIMPRYAELIYNGYWFSKERFKLQKIVDLKRNKVNGIIKLKLYKGNITIYSRITKSNAYSIKKVSFEENKTFNKSNVEKFINFHKKKLR
;
A
#
# COMPACT_ATOMS: atom_id res chain seq x y z
N GLY A 1 -12.62 13.16 -15.23
CA GLY A 1 -13.15 13.05 -13.86
C GLY A 1 -12.27 12.19 -12.96
N ILE A 2 -12.62 12.10 -11.69
CA ILE A 2 -11.93 11.22 -10.73
C ILE A 2 -12.10 9.77 -11.17
N GLY A 3 -11.00 8.98 -11.14
CA GLY A 3 -11.02 7.56 -11.46
C GLY A 3 -11.19 7.21 -12.94
N ARG A 4 -10.99 8.18 -13.82
CA ARG A 4 -10.86 7.89 -15.24
C ARG A 4 -9.46 7.36 -15.53
N VAL A 5 -9.40 6.15 -16.06
CA VAL A 5 -8.17 5.44 -16.40
C VAL A 5 -8.18 5.10 -17.88
N ASP A 6 -7.20 5.56 -18.62
CA ASP A 6 -6.96 5.23 -20.03
C ASP A 6 -5.66 4.41 -20.09
N LEU A 7 -5.76 3.18 -20.50
CA LEU A 7 -4.62 2.26 -20.50
C LEU A 7 -4.66 1.27 -21.67
N VAL A 8 -3.49 0.75 -22.02
CA VAL A 8 -3.35 -0.37 -22.95
C VAL A 8 -3.25 -1.66 -22.14
N GLU A 9 -4.19 -2.55 -22.36
CA GLU A 9 -4.29 -3.84 -21.68
C GLU A 9 -3.62 -4.95 -22.49
N ASN A 10 -2.98 -5.88 -21.80
CA ASN A 10 -2.52 -7.14 -22.35
C ASN A 10 -3.65 -8.17 -22.20
N ARG A 11 -4.22 -8.62 -23.31
CA ARG A 11 -5.24 -9.66 -23.29
C ARG A 11 -4.61 -11.05 -23.11
N PHE A 12 -5.33 -11.96 -22.48
CA PHE A 12 -4.91 -13.34 -22.26
C PHE A 12 -4.44 -14.06 -23.54
N ILE A 13 -5.05 -13.74 -24.66
CA ILE A 13 -4.73 -14.30 -26.00
C ILE A 13 -3.51 -13.64 -26.67
N GLY A 14 -2.74 -12.84 -25.95
CA GLY A 14 -1.49 -12.25 -26.44
C GLY A 14 -1.62 -10.98 -27.27
N ILE A 15 -2.85 -10.44 -27.43
CA ILE A 15 -3.07 -9.16 -28.12
C ILE A 15 -3.18 -8.00 -27.11
N LYS A 16 -3.00 -6.78 -27.61
CA LYS A 16 -3.20 -5.55 -26.84
C LYS A 16 -4.52 -4.88 -27.25
N SER A 17 -5.18 -4.27 -26.27
CA SER A 17 -6.36 -3.44 -26.52
C SER A 17 -6.34 -2.21 -25.63
N ARG A 18 -6.93 -1.11 -26.10
CA ARG A 18 -7.13 0.08 -25.28
C ARG A 18 -8.40 -0.04 -24.47
N GLY A 19 -8.31 0.23 -23.17
CA GLY A 19 -9.45 0.34 -22.28
C GLY A 19 -9.54 1.75 -21.69
N VAL A 20 -10.77 2.29 -21.61
CA VAL A 20 -11.06 3.53 -20.87
C VAL A 20 -12.10 3.18 -19.82
N TYR A 21 -11.74 3.34 -18.56
CA TYR A 21 -12.59 2.99 -17.42
C TYR A 21 -12.91 4.23 -16.60
N GLU A 22 -14.06 4.24 -15.97
CA GLU A 22 -14.47 5.25 -15.00
C GLU A 22 -14.84 4.53 -13.70
N THR A 23 -13.93 4.56 -12.72
CA THR A 23 -14.06 3.88 -11.44
C THR A 23 -13.84 4.85 -10.26
N PRO A 24 -14.67 5.90 -10.12
CA PRO A 24 -14.44 6.91 -9.07
C PRO A 24 -14.50 6.32 -7.66
N GLY A 25 -15.47 5.48 -7.37
CA GLY A 25 -15.60 4.82 -6.08
C GLY A 25 -14.41 3.91 -5.75
N GLY A 26 -14.02 3.04 -6.69
CA GLY A 26 -12.86 2.16 -6.53
C GLY A 26 -11.57 2.93 -6.32
N THR A 27 -11.36 4.01 -7.06
CA THR A 27 -10.19 4.90 -6.94
C THR A 27 -10.11 5.56 -5.56
N LEU A 28 -11.25 6.10 -5.08
CA LEU A 28 -11.34 6.71 -3.75
C LEU A 28 -11.03 5.71 -2.64
N LEU A 29 -11.62 4.52 -2.70
CA LEU A 29 -11.39 3.46 -1.71
C LEU A 29 -9.94 2.98 -1.73
N LEU A 30 -9.34 2.80 -2.91
CA LEU A 30 -7.94 2.41 -3.03
C LEU A 30 -7.00 3.44 -2.41
N ILE A 31 -7.18 4.73 -2.74
CA ILE A 31 -6.37 5.82 -2.19
C ILE A 31 -6.53 5.91 -0.67
N ALA A 32 -7.75 5.85 -0.16
CA ALA A 32 -8.03 5.88 1.27
C ALA A 32 -7.40 4.69 2.00
N HIS A 33 -7.54 3.48 1.46
CA HIS A 33 -6.97 2.26 2.04
C HIS A 33 -5.44 2.32 2.08
N ARG A 34 -4.78 2.67 0.97
CA ARG A 34 -3.32 2.85 0.92
C ARG A 34 -2.83 3.93 1.88
N ALA A 35 -3.61 4.99 2.07
CA ALA A 35 -3.27 6.05 3.02
C ALA A 35 -3.30 5.58 4.48
N ILE A 36 -4.20 4.67 4.86
CA ILE A 36 -4.19 4.03 6.19
C ILE A 36 -3.06 3.02 6.29
N GLU A 37 -2.85 2.17 5.30
CA GLU A 37 -1.74 1.21 5.29
C GLU A 37 -0.39 1.89 5.54
N SER A 38 -0.16 3.04 4.90
CA SER A 38 1.10 3.79 5.02
C SER A 38 1.45 4.23 6.44
N VAL A 39 0.46 4.36 7.32
CA VAL A 39 0.68 4.78 8.73
C VAL A 39 0.48 3.65 9.74
N THR A 40 -0.09 2.52 9.35
CA THR A 40 -0.41 1.40 10.25
C THR A 40 0.44 0.17 10.04
N LEU A 41 0.92 -0.06 8.82
CA LEU A 41 1.76 -1.22 8.50
C LEU A 41 3.24 -0.87 8.62
N ASP A 42 4.02 -1.85 9.05
CA ASP A 42 5.48 -1.77 9.00
C ASP A 42 5.99 -1.96 7.56
N ARG A 43 7.22 -1.47 7.33
CA ARG A 43 7.89 -1.49 6.03
C ARG A 43 7.90 -2.88 5.39
N ASP A 44 8.32 -3.89 6.13
CA ASP A 44 8.53 -5.24 5.58
C ASP A 44 7.18 -5.87 5.17
N THR A 45 6.13 -5.61 5.95
CA THR A 45 4.76 -6.05 5.60
C THR A 45 4.26 -5.35 4.34
N MET A 46 4.48 -4.04 4.21
CA MET A 46 4.09 -3.30 2.99
C MET A 46 4.82 -3.83 1.76
N HIS A 47 6.14 -3.99 1.83
CA HIS A 47 6.94 -4.51 0.72
C HIS A 47 6.52 -5.91 0.31
N LYS A 48 6.27 -6.79 1.28
CA LYS A 48 5.79 -8.15 1.00
C LYS A 48 4.43 -8.13 0.33
N LYS A 49 3.50 -7.31 0.80
CA LYS A 49 2.19 -7.15 0.18
C LYS A 49 2.31 -6.62 -1.25
N ASP A 50 3.09 -5.57 -1.46
CA ASP A 50 3.26 -4.96 -2.78
C ASP A 50 3.92 -5.93 -3.78
N SER A 51 4.88 -6.76 -3.34
CA SER A 51 5.55 -7.74 -4.20
C SER A 51 4.63 -8.87 -4.71
N ILE A 52 3.58 -9.22 -3.96
CA ILE A 52 2.64 -10.28 -4.37
C ILE A 52 1.45 -9.77 -5.18
N MET A 53 1.17 -8.45 -5.14
CA MET A 53 -0.03 -7.88 -5.78
C MET A 53 -0.09 -8.10 -7.30
N PRO A 54 1.01 -7.97 -8.07
CA PRO A 54 0.97 -8.26 -9.51
C PRO A 54 0.55 -9.70 -9.81
N ARG A 55 1.09 -10.66 -9.07
CA ARG A 55 0.72 -12.07 -9.24
C ARG A 55 -0.72 -12.35 -8.80
N TYR A 56 -1.15 -11.71 -7.71
CA TYR A 56 -2.54 -11.80 -7.26
C TYR A 56 -3.51 -11.28 -8.31
N ALA A 57 -3.22 -10.11 -8.90
CA ALA A 57 -4.02 -9.52 -9.96
C ALA A 57 -4.06 -10.40 -11.22
N GLU A 58 -2.93 -10.98 -11.63
CA GLU A 58 -2.84 -11.91 -12.75
C GLU A 58 -3.73 -13.14 -12.55
N LEU A 59 -3.71 -13.74 -11.37
CA LEU A 59 -4.57 -14.89 -11.06
C LEU A 59 -6.05 -14.55 -11.17
N ILE A 60 -6.46 -13.37 -10.71
CA ILE A 60 -7.84 -12.90 -10.83
C ILE A 60 -8.20 -12.68 -12.29
N TYR A 61 -7.35 -11.96 -13.02
CA TYR A 61 -7.56 -11.65 -14.44
C TYR A 61 -7.71 -12.91 -15.28
N ASN A 62 -6.88 -13.92 -15.01
CA ASN A 62 -6.88 -15.21 -15.72
C ASN A 62 -8.00 -16.17 -15.27
N GLY A 63 -8.88 -15.76 -14.36
CA GLY A 63 -10.00 -16.58 -13.89
C GLY A 63 -9.64 -17.61 -12.81
N TYR A 64 -8.44 -17.58 -12.22
CA TYR A 64 -7.99 -18.50 -11.19
C TYR A 64 -8.44 -18.12 -9.77
N TRP A 65 -9.65 -17.60 -9.63
CA TRP A 65 -10.20 -17.17 -8.34
C TRP A 65 -10.18 -18.26 -7.27
N PHE A 66 -10.51 -19.51 -7.64
CA PHE A 66 -10.56 -20.66 -6.74
C PHE A 66 -9.25 -21.45 -6.65
N SER A 67 -8.16 -20.95 -7.21
CA SER A 67 -6.87 -21.66 -7.19
C SER A 67 -6.24 -21.67 -5.79
N LYS A 68 -5.53 -22.76 -5.48
CA LYS A 68 -4.76 -22.90 -4.22
C LYS A 68 -3.73 -21.76 -4.07
N GLU A 69 -3.16 -21.29 -5.18
CA GLU A 69 -2.18 -20.19 -5.18
C GLU A 69 -2.83 -18.89 -4.73
N ARG A 70 -3.98 -18.53 -5.32
CA ARG A 70 -4.72 -17.32 -4.90
C ARG A 70 -5.06 -17.35 -3.41
N PHE A 71 -5.50 -18.50 -2.87
CA PHE A 71 -5.77 -18.64 -1.44
C PHE A 71 -4.53 -18.46 -0.56
N LYS A 72 -3.34 -18.95 -1.01
CA LYS A 72 -2.07 -18.71 -0.29
C LYS A 72 -1.72 -17.22 -0.26
N LEU A 73 -1.86 -16.51 -1.39
CA LEU A 73 -1.61 -15.08 -1.47
C LEU A 73 -2.61 -14.28 -0.61
N GLN A 74 -3.88 -14.68 -0.60
CA GLN A 74 -4.90 -14.06 0.26
C GLN A 74 -4.52 -14.11 1.74
N LYS A 75 -4.02 -15.25 2.23
CA LYS A 75 -3.55 -15.36 3.62
C LYS A 75 -2.45 -14.35 3.94
N ILE A 76 -1.56 -14.06 3.00
CA ILE A 76 -0.51 -13.04 3.18
C ILE A 76 -1.13 -11.64 3.25
N VAL A 77 -2.11 -11.34 2.40
CA VAL A 77 -2.83 -10.05 2.42
C VAL A 77 -3.56 -9.85 3.75
N ASP A 78 -4.15 -10.92 4.28
CA ASP A 78 -4.96 -10.86 5.52
C ASP A 78 -4.12 -10.80 6.80
N LEU A 79 -2.81 -11.13 6.75
CA LEU A 79 -1.95 -11.29 7.93
C LEU A 79 -1.98 -10.14 8.94
N LYS A 80 -2.14 -8.91 8.50
CA LYS A 80 -2.20 -7.73 9.40
C LYS A 80 -3.41 -6.83 9.12
N ARG A 81 -4.44 -7.40 8.51
CA ARG A 81 -5.66 -6.68 8.13
C ARG A 81 -6.30 -5.93 9.31
N ASN A 82 -6.31 -6.53 10.49
CA ASN A 82 -6.87 -5.93 11.70
C ASN A 82 -6.15 -4.65 12.15
N LYS A 83 -4.90 -4.42 11.73
CA LYS A 83 -4.16 -3.18 12.02
C LYS A 83 -4.53 -2.04 11.07
N VAL A 84 -5.03 -2.36 9.87
CA VAL A 84 -5.40 -1.37 8.86
C VAL A 84 -6.79 -0.85 9.16
N ASN A 85 -6.87 0.04 10.15
CA ASN A 85 -8.11 0.65 10.60
C ASN A 85 -7.90 2.12 10.93
N GLY A 86 -8.82 2.98 10.48
CA GLY A 86 -8.73 4.40 10.71
C GLY A 86 -9.73 5.22 9.91
N ILE A 87 -9.66 6.53 10.07
CA ILE A 87 -10.49 7.50 9.38
C ILE A 87 -9.60 8.33 8.47
N ILE A 88 -9.99 8.43 7.20
CA ILE A 88 -9.35 9.28 6.20
C ILE A 88 -10.29 10.40 5.81
N LYS A 89 -9.79 11.63 5.79
CA LYS A 89 -10.46 12.75 5.15
C LYS A 89 -9.82 13.02 3.80
N LEU A 90 -10.63 12.95 2.76
CA LEU A 90 -10.23 13.25 1.38
C LEU A 90 -10.88 14.55 0.92
N LYS A 91 -10.13 15.37 0.17
CA LYS A 91 -10.65 16.52 -0.55
C LYS A 91 -10.68 16.21 -2.04
N LEU A 92 -11.84 16.38 -2.66
CA LEU A 92 -12.07 16.18 -4.08
C LEU A 92 -12.20 17.54 -4.75
N TYR A 93 -11.36 17.81 -5.73
CA TYR A 93 -11.41 19.07 -6.45
C TYR A 93 -10.89 18.92 -7.88
N LYS A 94 -11.70 19.33 -8.86
CA LYS A 94 -11.36 19.34 -10.28
C LYS A 94 -10.66 18.08 -10.77
N GLY A 95 -11.21 16.90 -10.44
CA GLY A 95 -10.66 15.61 -10.85
C GLY A 95 -9.50 15.07 -10.01
N ASN A 96 -9.02 15.83 -9.02
CA ASN A 96 -7.94 15.45 -8.13
C ASN A 96 -8.46 14.96 -6.77
N ILE A 97 -7.70 14.06 -6.15
CA ILE A 97 -7.95 13.54 -4.81
C ILE A 97 -6.75 13.91 -3.94
N THR A 98 -7.01 14.69 -2.88
CA THR A 98 -5.98 15.07 -1.92
C THR A 98 -6.30 14.46 -0.56
N ILE A 99 -5.33 13.81 0.07
CA ILE A 99 -5.46 13.31 1.42
C ILE A 99 -5.30 14.48 2.38
N TYR A 100 -6.37 14.82 3.09
CA TYR A 100 -6.40 15.93 4.04
C TYR A 100 -5.93 15.53 5.43
N SER A 101 -6.40 14.37 5.93
CA SER A 101 -5.95 13.85 7.22
C SER A 101 -6.08 12.34 7.32
N ARG A 102 -5.26 11.75 8.20
CA ARG A 102 -5.26 10.34 8.58
C ARG A 102 -5.39 10.23 10.10
N ILE A 103 -6.36 9.50 10.59
CA ILE A 103 -6.59 9.28 12.02
C ILE A 103 -6.65 7.78 12.26
N THR A 104 -5.78 7.25 13.12
CA THR A 104 -5.74 5.83 13.47
C THR A 104 -5.30 5.63 14.91
N LYS A 105 -5.81 4.57 15.55
CA LYS A 105 -5.36 4.14 16.89
C LYS A 105 -4.04 3.36 16.83
N SER A 106 -3.78 2.66 15.74
CA SER A 106 -2.55 1.87 15.51
C SER A 106 -1.61 2.66 14.59
N ASN A 107 -0.82 3.57 15.15
CA ASN A 107 0.04 4.42 14.37
C ASN A 107 1.51 3.98 14.47
N ALA A 108 2.08 3.54 13.33
CA ALA A 108 3.52 3.28 13.20
C ALA A 108 4.32 4.57 12.92
N TYR A 109 3.66 5.65 12.56
CA TYR A 109 4.24 6.95 12.26
C TYR A 109 4.36 7.81 13.53
N SER A 110 5.53 8.37 13.77
CA SER A 110 5.76 9.30 14.89
C SER A 110 6.55 10.51 14.42
N ILE A 111 5.90 11.68 14.41
CA ILE A 111 6.52 12.97 14.09
C ILE A 111 7.75 13.21 14.96
N LYS A 112 7.67 12.87 16.25
CA LYS A 112 8.78 13.04 17.21
C LYS A 112 10.04 12.24 16.88
N LYS A 113 9.91 11.14 16.09
CA LYS A 113 11.03 10.26 15.71
C LYS A 113 11.56 10.53 14.31
N VAL A 114 10.83 11.25 13.46
CA VAL A 114 11.10 11.40 12.02
C VAL A 114 11.39 12.86 11.62
N SER A 115 11.32 13.80 12.56
CA SER A 115 11.67 15.21 12.31
C SER A 115 13.16 15.32 11.96
N PHE A 116 13.47 15.93 10.80
CA PHE A 116 14.84 16.30 10.40
C PHE A 116 15.35 17.53 11.15
N GLU A 117 14.50 18.22 11.92
CA GLU A 117 14.93 19.27 12.83
C GLU A 117 15.68 18.65 14.01
N GLU A 118 16.68 19.38 14.55
CA GLU A 118 17.45 18.97 15.73
C GLU A 118 16.55 18.81 16.96
N ASN A 119 15.85 17.69 17.00
CA ASN A 119 15.10 17.29 18.19
C ASN A 119 16.01 16.50 19.13
N LYS A 120 16.12 16.95 20.36
CA LYS A 120 16.86 16.30 21.48
C LYS A 120 16.46 14.82 21.71
N THR A 121 15.42 14.33 21.05
CA THR A 121 14.91 12.96 21.15
C THR A 121 15.43 12.02 20.07
N PHE A 122 16.14 12.51 19.05
CA PHE A 122 16.73 11.66 18.01
C PHE A 122 18.06 11.11 18.47
N ASN A 123 18.08 9.86 18.92
CA ASN A 123 19.31 9.20 19.37
C ASN A 123 20.00 8.52 18.19
N LYS A 124 21.08 9.13 17.68
CA LYS A 124 21.93 8.60 16.59
C LYS A 124 22.42 7.18 16.87
N SER A 125 22.73 6.85 18.14
CA SER A 125 23.15 5.52 18.57
C SER A 125 22.13 4.41 18.25
N ASN A 126 20.83 4.72 18.28
CA ASN A 126 19.79 3.74 17.93
C ASN A 126 19.74 3.45 16.41
N VAL A 127 20.07 4.44 15.58
CA VAL A 127 20.17 4.26 14.12
C VAL A 127 21.38 3.42 13.77
N GLU A 128 22.53 3.67 14.40
CA GLU A 128 23.75 2.87 14.22
C GLU A 128 23.55 1.42 14.65
N LYS A 129 22.89 1.18 15.79
CA LYS A 129 22.54 -0.18 16.24
C LYS A 129 21.63 -0.89 15.23
N PHE A 130 20.64 -0.19 14.68
CA PHE A 130 19.74 -0.74 13.66
C PHE A 130 20.50 -1.09 12.36
N ILE A 131 21.37 -0.18 11.89
CA ILE A 131 22.20 -0.42 10.70
C ILE A 131 23.14 -1.61 10.93
N ASN A 132 23.79 -1.68 12.09
CA ASN A 132 24.70 -2.77 12.43
C ASN A 132 23.97 -4.11 12.58
N PHE A 133 22.75 -4.13 13.08
CA PHE A 133 21.91 -5.32 13.13
C PHE A 133 21.56 -5.84 11.73
N HIS A 134 21.22 -4.94 10.80
CA HIS A 134 20.93 -5.33 9.41
C HIS A 134 22.18 -5.76 8.64
N LYS A 135 23.34 -5.14 8.87
CA LYS A 135 24.62 -5.60 8.29
C LYS A 135 24.95 -7.06 8.67
N LYS A 136 24.61 -7.49 9.90
CA LYS A 136 24.81 -8.88 10.33
C LYS A 136 23.90 -9.89 9.63
N LYS A 137 22.74 -9.46 9.13
CA LYS A 137 21.82 -10.32 8.36
C LYS A 137 22.23 -10.48 6.89
N LEU A 138 23.10 -9.63 6.39
CA LEU A 138 23.59 -9.64 5.00
C LEU A 138 24.90 -10.42 4.81
N ARG A 139 25.46 -10.94 5.90
CA ARG A 139 26.60 -11.88 5.94
C ARG A 139 26.11 -13.30 6.26
#